data_6a4b6b72ecdec09410efd4c94f556aaa
#
_entry.id   6a4b6b72ecdec09410efd4c94f556aaa
#
_cell.length_a   1.000
_cell.length_b   1.000
_cell.length_c   1.000
_cell.angle_alpha   90.00
_cell.angle_beta   90.00
_cell.angle_gamma   90.00
#
_symmetry.space_group_name_H-M   'P 1'
#
loop_
_entity.id
_entity.type
_entity.pdbx_description
1 polymer ?
#
loop_
_entity_poly.entity_id
_entity_poly.type
_entity_poly.pdbx_seq_one_letter_code
_entity_poly.pdbx_strand_id
1 'polypeptide(L)'
;MIINNFTDNFSQFYFDFKKSIKKFYQNSNFYDKKISKTKDITFEYKPSPYLLSSIVKYQKKKYKIEDFALEKIWQNNIRYEEFKKLNNFFWFFSLDLKSSKQTTQSVIDNWINKNSRYNIDSWNFDITSKRIISWLSNHQLTFENSEKQFKKKFNQSIQKQTNHLLNEIKNLSEVENKIIGCAAIILTGLAYKDDSKYLNVGLNFLKKIIKSSINNDGFPKSRNIKQLIFYLKYFIIIREWFKESQNTIPEYIDETIYYLGQNYAFIWQNINQDILFNGNYISNNNEFDQYLKRFGYVFKNENKEIAGYAILRNKKVILTMDIGESPNNNFSKFYQSGALSFEIFSNGKKLITNSGYFANKHNKLNKLSKSTALQSTLSIEDHSSCNYKKLNKSNLVVKKGVHIIKKNVVFEDNYWKISGSHDGYLKDFKTIHEREIEFYPEQMKFIGFDKLLRKDNSRNTKFDIRFHLDPSSKVMKTLDNKSILIELKDEGWKFNCENFDINIDNGLYLGIKNS
;
A
#
# COMPACT_ATOMS: atom_id res chain seq x y z
N MET A 1 -34.64 -0.40 8.61
CA MET A 1 -34.00 -0.04 7.33
C MET A 1 -34.06 1.47 7.03
N ILE A 2 -35.16 2.18 7.31
CA ILE A 2 -35.37 3.62 7.02
C ILE A 2 -34.48 4.54 7.86
N ILE A 3 -34.26 4.26 9.14
CA ILE A 3 -33.45 5.10 10.05
C ILE A 3 -31.95 5.09 9.67
N ASN A 4 -31.41 3.95 9.19
CA ASN A 4 -30.00 3.86 8.77
C ASN A 4 -29.73 4.67 7.48
N ASN A 5 -30.69 4.76 6.57
CA ASN A 5 -30.55 5.57 5.36
C ASN A 5 -30.56 7.08 5.66
N PHE A 6 -31.27 7.51 6.70
CA PHE A 6 -31.35 8.93 7.09
C PHE A 6 -30.05 9.42 7.72
N THR A 7 -29.42 8.61 8.58
CA THR A 7 -28.14 8.93 9.21
C THR A 7 -26.98 8.90 8.20
N ASP A 8 -27.01 7.97 7.24
CA ASP A 8 -26.00 7.91 6.18
C ASP A 8 -26.11 9.11 5.21
N ASN A 9 -27.33 9.51 4.86
CA ASN A 9 -27.58 10.68 4.02
C ASN A 9 -27.20 12.00 4.72
N PHE A 10 -27.48 12.13 6.00
CA PHE A 10 -27.12 13.32 6.79
C PHE A 10 -25.60 13.42 6.97
N SER A 11 -24.92 12.32 7.24
CA SER A 11 -23.45 12.29 7.33
C SER A 11 -22.77 12.64 6.00
N GLN A 12 -23.34 12.19 4.88
CA GLN A 12 -22.86 12.51 3.54
C GLN A 12 -23.07 13.99 3.22
N PHE A 13 -24.26 14.56 3.51
CA PHE A 13 -24.56 15.96 3.34
C PHE A 13 -23.60 16.85 4.16
N TYR A 14 -23.36 16.51 5.42
CA TYR A 14 -22.43 17.24 6.28
C TYR A 14 -21.00 17.19 5.76
N PHE A 15 -20.57 16.06 5.23
CA PHE A 15 -19.25 15.89 4.61
C PHE A 15 -19.11 16.74 3.34
N ASP A 16 -20.13 16.72 2.46
CA ASP A 16 -20.13 17.48 1.21
C ASP A 16 -20.21 19.01 1.50
N PHE A 17 -20.96 19.42 2.51
CA PHE A 17 -21.04 20.80 2.98
C PHE A 17 -19.69 21.30 3.52
N LYS A 18 -19.04 20.54 4.40
CA LYS A 18 -17.68 20.86 4.88
C LYS A 18 -16.67 20.97 3.73
N LYS A 19 -16.76 20.07 2.76
CA LYS A 19 -15.89 20.10 1.57
C LYS A 19 -16.13 21.37 0.74
N SER A 20 -17.37 21.81 0.59
CA SER A 20 -17.74 23.02 -0.14
C SER A 20 -17.23 24.29 0.57
N ILE A 21 -17.41 24.41 1.89
CA ILE A 21 -16.88 25.53 2.69
C ILE A 21 -15.35 25.56 2.58
N LYS A 22 -14.69 24.42 2.70
CA LYS A 22 -13.24 24.32 2.56
C LYS A 22 -12.77 24.79 1.19
N LYS A 23 -13.45 24.35 0.11
CA LYS A 23 -13.15 24.77 -1.27
C LYS A 23 -13.32 26.27 -1.44
N PHE A 24 -14.38 26.84 -0.90
CA PHE A 24 -14.63 28.30 -0.92
C PHE A 24 -13.50 29.06 -0.20
N TYR A 25 -13.14 28.64 1.02
CA TYR A 25 -12.03 29.22 1.78
C TYR A 25 -10.71 29.15 1.03
N GLN A 26 -10.37 27.99 0.46
CA GLN A 26 -9.11 27.79 -0.24
C GLN A 26 -8.99 28.60 -1.54
N ASN A 27 -10.12 28.91 -2.19
CA ASN A 27 -10.14 29.76 -3.38
C ASN A 27 -10.13 31.28 -3.05
N SER A 28 -10.15 31.63 -1.77
CA SER A 28 -10.18 33.02 -1.34
C SER A 28 -8.81 33.71 -1.40
N ASN A 29 -8.78 35.01 -1.61
CA ASN A 29 -7.58 35.84 -1.49
C ASN A 29 -6.93 35.76 -0.10
N PHE A 30 -7.74 35.52 0.94
CA PHE A 30 -7.25 35.35 2.31
C PHE A 30 -6.36 34.11 2.44
N TYR A 31 -6.81 32.98 1.88
CA TYR A 31 -6.01 31.76 1.88
C TYR A 31 -4.73 31.93 1.08
N ASP A 32 -4.80 32.55 -0.09
CA ASP A 32 -3.63 32.81 -0.93
C ASP A 32 -2.60 33.70 -0.20
N LYS A 33 -3.04 34.80 0.43
CA LYS A 33 -2.16 35.64 1.27
C LYS A 33 -1.54 34.87 2.44
N LYS A 34 -2.30 33.96 3.06
CA LYS A 34 -1.80 33.14 4.19
C LYS A 34 -0.66 32.22 3.77
N ILE A 35 -0.81 31.50 2.65
CA ILE A 35 0.23 30.56 2.17
C ILE A 35 1.39 31.27 1.48
N SER A 36 1.20 32.48 0.97
CA SER A 36 2.23 33.30 0.30
C SER A 36 3.21 33.98 1.26
N LYS A 37 3.09 33.78 2.57
CA LYS A 37 4.08 34.27 3.55
C LYS A 37 5.37 33.48 3.40
N THR A 38 6.29 33.99 2.60
CA THR A 38 7.60 33.38 2.31
C THR A 38 8.72 34.26 2.84
N LYS A 39 9.87 33.67 3.10
CA LYS A 39 11.10 34.34 3.49
C LYS A 39 12.06 34.37 2.30
N ASP A 40 12.98 35.33 2.28
CA ASP A 40 14.08 35.33 1.33
C ASP A 40 15.19 34.43 1.90
N ILE A 41 15.18 33.16 1.50
CA ILE A 41 16.08 32.11 1.99
C ILE A 41 16.77 31.39 0.84
N THR A 42 17.95 30.86 1.12
CA THR A 42 18.79 30.22 0.11
C THR A 42 18.54 28.70 0.09
N PHE A 43 18.47 28.13 -1.11
CA PHE A 43 18.44 26.69 -1.32
C PHE A 43 19.87 26.13 -1.17
N GLU A 44 20.17 25.54 0.00
CA GLU A 44 21.50 25.07 0.37
C GLU A 44 21.66 23.57 0.14
N TYR A 45 20.85 22.74 0.82
CA TYR A 45 20.92 21.30 0.65
C TYR A 45 20.22 20.85 -0.63
N LYS A 46 20.97 20.20 -1.49
CA LYS A 46 20.56 19.73 -2.82
C LYS A 46 20.53 18.21 -2.85
N PRO A 47 19.36 17.59 -2.66
CA PRO A 47 19.25 16.13 -2.53
C PRO A 47 19.57 15.42 -3.84
N SER A 48 20.29 14.31 -3.75
CA SER A 48 20.66 13.50 -4.91
C SER A 48 19.45 12.75 -5.47
N PRO A 49 19.16 12.86 -6.77
CA PRO A 49 17.97 12.23 -7.38
C PRO A 49 17.93 10.71 -7.22
N TYR A 50 19.09 10.05 -7.17
CA TYR A 50 19.18 8.58 -7.08
C TYR A 50 18.64 8.03 -5.76
N LEU A 51 18.54 8.83 -4.70
CA LEU A 51 17.92 8.44 -3.44
C LEU A 51 16.45 8.03 -3.62
N LEU A 52 15.77 8.55 -4.62
CA LEU A 52 14.38 8.25 -4.92
C LEU A 52 14.20 7.01 -5.83
N SER A 53 15.27 6.31 -6.18
CA SER A 53 15.20 5.14 -7.07
C SER A 53 14.34 3.98 -6.53
N SER A 54 14.05 3.94 -5.24
CA SER A 54 13.10 2.98 -4.65
C SER A 54 11.62 3.33 -4.91
N ILE A 55 11.31 4.60 -5.13
CA ILE A 55 9.94 5.11 -5.35
C ILE A 55 9.68 5.33 -6.84
N VAL A 56 10.64 5.96 -7.51
CA VAL A 56 10.54 6.30 -8.92
C VAL A 56 11.25 5.22 -9.73
N LYS A 57 10.50 4.52 -10.58
CA LYS A 57 11.12 3.60 -11.54
C LYS A 57 11.92 4.41 -12.55
N TYR A 58 13.25 4.30 -12.46
CA TYR A 58 14.11 4.84 -13.49
C TYR A 58 13.92 4.03 -14.77
N GLN A 59 13.45 4.69 -15.81
CA GLN A 59 13.43 4.07 -17.12
C GLN A 59 14.89 3.85 -17.56
N LYS A 60 15.18 2.67 -18.13
CA LYS A 60 16.51 2.34 -18.67
C LYS A 60 16.95 3.37 -19.71
N LYS A 61 16.01 3.91 -20.49
CA LYS A 61 16.21 4.98 -21.46
C LYS A 61 15.86 6.32 -20.82
N LYS A 62 16.82 7.21 -20.74
CA LYS A 62 16.62 8.61 -20.38
C LYS A 62 16.16 9.40 -21.60
N TYR A 63 15.33 10.41 -21.37
CA TYR A 63 14.78 11.27 -22.41
C TYR A 63 15.35 12.69 -22.25
N LYS A 64 15.56 13.38 -23.35
CA LYS A 64 15.80 14.82 -23.32
C LYS A 64 14.46 15.54 -23.18
N ILE A 65 14.46 16.69 -22.49
CA ILE A 65 13.20 17.44 -22.30
C ILE A 65 12.64 17.94 -23.63
N GLU A 66 13.51 18.18 -24.60
CA GLU A 66 13.19 18.62 -25.95
C GLU A 66 12.39 17.55 -26.74
N ASP A 67 12.55 16.28 -26.37
CA ASP A 67 11.82 15.15 -26.98
C ASP A 67 10.37 15.04 -26.47
N PHE A 68 10.01 15.78 -25.41
CA PHE A 68 8.65 15.81 -24.90
C PHE A 68 7.80 16.81 -25.69
N ALA A 69 6.60 16.39 -26.05
CA ALA A 69 5.58 17.28 -26.57
C ALA A 69 5.07 18.20 -25.44
N LEU A 70 5.86 19.24 -25.12
CA LEU A 70 5.60 20.16 -24.00
C LEU A 70 4.25 20.84 -24.08
N GLU A 71 3.68 20.97 -25.28
CA GLU A 71 2.32 21.48 -25.53
C GLU A 71 1.25 20.67 -24.80
N LYS A 72 1.45 19.34 -24.68
CA LYS A 72 0.53 18.45 -23.96
C LYS A 72 0.44 18.73 -22.46
N ILE A 73 1.50 19.29 -21.85
CA ILE A 73 1.51 19.62 -20.41
C ILE A 73 0.43 20.65 -20.08
N TRP A 74 0.02 21.45 -21.07
CA TRP A 74 -0.89 22.58 -20.90
C TRP A 74 -2.25 22.37 -21.56
N GLN A 75 -2.54 21.16 -22.08
CA GLN A 75 -3.83 20.86 -22.70
C GLN A 75 -4.94 20.74 -21.65
N ASN A 76 -6.10 21.32 -21.93
CA ASN A 76 -7.24 21.34 -21.01
C ASN A 76 -8.04 20.02 -20.98
N ASN A 77 -7.91 19.15 -21.99
CA ASN A 77 -8.75 17.96 -22.19
C ASN A 77 -7.99 16.64 -21.97
N ILE A 78 -7.16 16.55 -20.93
CA ILE A 78 -6.47 15.31 -20.57
C ILE A 78 -7.20 14.57 -19.46
N ARG A 79 -7.08 13.23 -19.45
CA ARG A 79 -7.63 12.41 -18.38
C ARG A 79 -7.01 12.80 -17.03
N TYR A 80 -7.81 12.77 -15.96
CA TYR A 80 -7.36 13.20 -14.62
C TYR A 80 -6.09 12.47 -14.14
N GLU A 81 -5.92 11.18 -14.44
CA GLU A 81 -4.71 10.45 -14.07
C GLU A 81 -3.46 10.92 -14.83
N GLU A 82 -3.61 11.32 -16.07
CA GLU A 82 -2.55 11.93 -16.87
C GLU A 82 -2.22 13.34 -16.37
N PHE A 83 -3.25 14.13 -16.08
CA PHE A 83 -3.10 15.43 -15.43
C PHE A 83 -2.27 15.34 -14.14
N LYS A 84 -2.56 14.35 -13.26
CA LYS A 84 -1.78 14.12 -12.05
C LYS A 84 -0.31 13.80 -12.35
N LYS A 85 -0.06 12.92 -13.34
CA LYS A 85 1.31 12.54 -13.75
C LYS A 85 2.10 13.74 -14.25
N LEU A 86 1.47 14.63 -15.02
CA LEU A 86 2.11 15.84 -15.53
C LEU A 86 2.39 16.84 -14.40
N ASN A 87 1.41 17.13 -13.55
CA ASN A 87 1.50 18.16 -12.51
C ASN A 87 2.29 17.76 -11.27
N ASN A 88 2.57 16.46 -11.04
CA ASN A 88 3.44 16.02 -9.95
C ASN A 88 4.93 16.06 -10.29
N PHE A 89 5.28 16.24 -11.56
CA PHE A 89 6.64 16.36 -12.09
C PHE A 89 7.59 15.17 -11.81
N PHE A 90 7.08 14.02 -11.36
CA PHE A 90 7.94 12.84 -11.16
C PHE A 90 8.57 12.33 -12.46
N TRP A 91 8.04 12.71 -13.62
CA TRP A 91 8.66 12.43 -14.91
C TRP A 91 10.02 13.11 -15.10
N PHE A 92 10.36 14.15 -14.31
CA PHE A 92 11.71 14.76 -14.32
C PHE A 92 12.80 13.75 -13.95
N PHE A 93 12.50 12.75 -13.11
CA PHE A 93 13.44 11.66 -12.82
C PHE A 93 13.77 10.79 -14.05
N SER A 94 13.01 10.88 -15.12
CA SER A 94 13.28 10.21 -16.40
C SER A 94 14.08 11.07 -17.38
N LEU A 95 14.34 12.34 -17.05
CA LEU A 95 15.12 13.23 -17.91
C LEU A 95 16.61 12.87 -17.89
N ASP A 96 17.25 13.03 -19.04
CA ASP A 96 18.70 13.03 -19.13
C ASP A 96 19.26 14.33 -18.53
N LEU A 97 20.37 14.24 -17.79
CA LEU A 97 21.07 15.41 -17.25
C LEU A 97 21.63 16.33 -18.33
N LYS A 98 21.77 15.82 -19.58
CA LYS A 98 22.12 16.61 -20.77
C LYS A 98 20.94 17.39 -21.36
N SER A 99 19.73 17.24 -20.80
CA SER A 99 18.57 18.05 -21.19
C SER A 99 18.83 19.54 -21.01
N SER A 100 18.21 20.37 -21.84
CA SER A 100 18.29 21.83 -21.71
C SER A 100 17.77 22.29 -20.34
N LYS A 101 18.67 22.89 -19.55
CA LYS A 101 18.32 23.51 -18.29
C LYS A 101 17.32 24.66 -18.51
N GLN A 102 17.58 25.47 -19.55
CA GLN A 102 16.71 26.60 -19.89
C GLN A 102 15.30 26.16 -20.21
N THR A 103 15.12 25.12 -21.03
CA THR A 103 13.80 24.55 -21.34
C THR A 103 13.13 24.00 -20.09
N THR A 104 13.86 23.25 -19.23
CA THR A 104 13.32 22.71 -17.98
C THR A 104 12.87 23.81 -17.03
N GLN A 105 13.67 24.87 -16.88
CA GLN A 105 13.35 26.03 -16.06
C GLN A 105 12.16 26.82 -16.61
N SER A 106 12.07 26.97 -17.95
CA SER A 106 10.92 27.61 -18.61
C SER A 106 9.62 26.84 -18.38
N VAL A 107 9.64 25.50 -18.37
CA VAL A 107 8.46 24.67 -18.02
C VAL A 107 8.02 24.94 -16.58
N ILE A 108 8.96 25.04 -15.65
CA ILE A 108 8.65 25.35 -14.24
C ILE A 108 8.12 26.79 -14.12
N ASP A 109 8.73 27.75 -14.77
CA ASP A 109 8.31 29.15 -14.74
C ASP A 109 6.89 29.32 -15.28
N ASN A 110 6.60 28.68 -16.41
CA ASN A 110 5.26 28.65 -16.98
C ASN A 110 4.22 28.01 -16.03
N TRP A 111 4.63 26.91 -15.35
CA TRP A 111 3.76 26.28 -14.37
C TRP A 111 3.48 27.22 -13.20
N ILE A 112 4.49 27.89 -12.64
CA ILE A 112 4.37 28.86 -11.54
C ILE A 112 3.45 30.01 -11.95
N ASN A 113 3.60 30.56 -13.16
CA ASN A 113 2.78 31.65 -13.65
C ASN A 113 1.29 31.24 -13.76
N LYS A 114 1.02 30.07 -14.36
CA LYS A 114 -0.35 29.55 -14.52
C LYS A 114 -1.01 29.15 -13.21
N ASN A 115 -0.22 28.71 -12.23
CA ASN A 115 -0.69 28.21 -10.94
C ASN A 115 -0.20 29.10 -9.78
N SER A 116 -0.05 30.39 -10.02
CA SER A 116 0.38 31.38 -9.01
C SER A 116 -0.55 31.47 -7.82
N ARG A 117 -1.84 31.17 -8.01
CA ARG A 117 -2.85 31.03 -6.95
C ARG A 117 -3.20 29.55 -6.72
N TYR A 118 -3.77 29.26 -5.55
CA TYR A 118 -4.30 27.93 -5.27
C TYR A 118 -5.33 27.50 -6.34
N ASN A 119 -5.16 26.28 -6.81
CA ASN A 119 -6.10 25.59 -7.70
C ASN A 119 -6.30 24.16 -7.19
N ILE A 120 -7.55 23.74 -7.01
CA ILE A 120 -7.89 22.48 -6.34
C ILE A 120 -7.29 21.25 -7.02
N ASP A 121 -7.13 21.26 -8.33
CA ASP A 121 -6.63 20.13 -9.11
C ASP A 121 -5.09 20.11 -9.13
N SER A 122 -4.44 21.18 -9.55
CA SER A 122 -2.98 21.28 -9.64
C SER A 122 -2.29 21.39 -8.27
N TRP A 123 -2.99 21.85 -7.23
CA TRP A 123 -2.52 21.94 -5.84
C TRP A 123 -3.05 20.81 -4.96
N ASN A 124 -3.61 19.75 -5.56
CA ASN A 124 -3.96 18.55 -4.79
C ASN A 124 -2.76 18.10 -3.95
N PHE A 125 -3.02 17.68 -2.71
CA PHE A 125 -1.99 17.43 -1.71
C PHE A 125 -0.92 16.44 -2.18
N ASP A 126 -1.33 15.30 -2.77
CA ASP A 126 -0.41 14.28 -3.30
C ASP A 126 0.43 14.83 -4.47
N ILE A 127 -0.22 15.57 -5.38
CA ILE A 127 0.44 16.18 -6.55
C ILE A 127 1.48 17.21 -6.07
N THR A 128 1.11 18.09 -5.15
CA THR A 128 1.97 19.15 -4.61
C THR A 128 3.16 18.56 -3.86
N SER A 129 2.94 17.54 -3.02
CA SER A 129 4.01 16.88 -2.28
C SER A 129 5.06 16.26 -3.21
N LYS A 130 4.61 15.53 -4.23
CA LYS A 130 5.49 14.92 -5.23
C LYS A 130 6.23 15.97 -6.05
N ARG A 131 5.57 17.06 -6.42
CA ARG A 131 6.19 18.16 -7.19
C ARG A 131 7.32 18.83 -6.40
N ILE A 132 7.11 19.13 -5.12
CA ILE A 132 8.17 19.68 -4.26
C ILE A 132 9.36 18.73 -4.23
N ILE A 133 9.14 17.44 -3.97
CA ILE A 133 10.20 16.42 -3.95
C ILE A 133 10.91 16.38 -5.30
N SER A 134 10.16 16.37 -6.40
CA SER A 134 10.76 16.31 -7.74
C SER A 134 11.60 17.54 -8.08
N TRP A 135 11.07 18.73 -7.82
CA TRP A 135 11.77 19.96 -8.16
C TRP A 135 13.06 20.13 -7.35
N LEU A 136 13.02 19.85 -6.04
CA LEU A 136 14.22 19.94 -5.19
C LEU A 136 15.25 18.85 -5.54
N SER A 137 14.82 17.62 -5.81
CA SER A 137 15.75 16.52 -6.09
C SER A 137 16.38 16.59 -7.48
N ASN A 138 15.74 17.23 -8.45
CA ASN A 138 16.30 17.42 -9.79
C ASN A 138 16.97 18.80 -9.95
N HIS A 139 17.55 19.36 -8.87
CA HIS A 139 18.11 20.72 -8.82
C HIS A 139 19.08 21.05 -9.95
N GLN A 140 19.83 20.08 -10.45
CA GLN A 140 20.78 20.27 -11.56
C GLN A 140 20.08 20.78 -12.83
N LEU A 141 18.84 20.34 -13.10
CA LEU A 141 18.04 20.77 -14.25
C LEU A 141 17.09 21.92 -13.88
N THR A 142 16.55 21.90 -12.66
CA THR A 142 15.44 22.78 -12.24
C THR A 142 15.92 24.11 -11.67
N PHE A 143 17.12 24.19 -11.12
CA PHE A 143 17.57 25.35 -10.33
C PHE A 143 18.97 25.85 -10.67
N GLU A 144 19.94 24.94 -10.93
CA GLU A 144 21.32 25.33 -11.15
C GLU A 144 21.51 26.16 -12.44
N ASN A 145 22.42 27.12 -12.36
CA ASN A 145 22.76 28.03 -13.46
C ASN A 145 21.57 28.87 -13.99
N SER A 146 20.49 28.98 -13.21
CA SER A 146 19.37 29.86 -13.55
C SER A 146 19.63 31.30 -13.09
N GLU A 147 18.87 32.23 -13.67
CA GLU A 147 18.93 33.65 -13.33
C GLU A 147 18.45 33.90 -11.88
N LYS A 148 18.98 34.97 -11.26
CA LYS A 148 18.64 35.35 -9.87
C LYS A 148 17.14 35.55 -9.66
N GLN A 149 16.45 36.12 -10.64
CA GLN A 149 15.01 36.35 -10.59
C GLN A 149 14.24 35.02 -10.57
N PHE A 150 14.60 34.06 -11.43
CA PHE A 150 13.98 32.74 -11.44
C PHE A 150 14.24 32.00 -10.12
N LYS A 151 15.49 32.03 -9.59
CA LYS A 151 15.82 31.41 -8.29
C LYS A 151 14.93 31.92 -7.16
N LYS A 152 14.72 33.24 -7.08
CA LYS A 152 13.84 33.84 -6.09
C LYS A 152 12.40 33.34 -6.25
N LYS A 153 11.87 33.34 -7.47
CA LYS A 153 10.52 32.88 -7.80
C LYS A 153 10.33 31.38 -7.50
N PHE A 154 11.32 30.55 -7.84
CA PHE A 154 11.35 29.13 -7.53
C PHE A 154 11.27 28.89 -6.01
N ASN A 155 12.15 29.54 -5.22
CA ASN A 155 12.19 29.41 -3.77
C ASN A 155 10.87 29.85 -3.11
N GLN A 156 10.31 30.96 -3.57
CA GLN A 156 8.98 31.44 -3.11
C GLN A 156 7.87 30.44 -3.44
N SER A 157 7.89 29.83 -4.63
CA SER A 157 6.91 28.85 -5.04
C SER A 157 7.01 27.57 -4.18
N ILE A 158 8.21 27.05 -3.90
CA ILE A 158 8.41 25.90 -3.02
C ILE A 158 7.86 26.19 -1.62
N GLN A 159 8.19 27.34 -1.03
CA GLN A 159 7.70 27.71 0.30
C GLN A 159 6.18 27.87 0.32
N LYS A 160 5.60 28.51 -0.69
CA LYS A 160 4.14 28.68 -0.79
C LYS A 160 3.43 27.32 -0.86
N GLN A 161 3.95 26.38 -1.67
CA GLN A 161 3.43 25.03 -1.77
C GLN A 161 3.60 24.26 -0.46
N THR A 162 4.73 24.40 0.23
CA THR A 162 4.95 23.77 1.54
C THR A 162 4.01 24.34 2.61
N ASN A 163 3.75 25.66 2.62
CA ASN A 163 2.77 26.27 3.48
C ASN A 163 1.34 25.73 3.24
N HIS A 164 1.00 25.44 1.97
CA HIS A 164 -0.25 24.75 1.65
C HIS A 164 -0.29 23.35 2.28
N LEU A 165 0.77 22.54 2.14
CA LEU A 165 0.85 21.21 2.74
C LEU A 165 0.70 21.26 4.27
N LEU A 166 1.33 22.22 4.96
CA LEU A 166 1.22 22.41 6.40
C LEU A 166 -0.23 22.70 6.86
N ASN A 167 -0.98 23.46 6.08
CA ASN A 167 -2.37 23.73 6.39
C ASN A 167 -3.29 22.52 6.16
N GLU A 168 -2.95 21.67 5.20
CA GLU A 168 -3.82 20.57 4.76
C GLU A 168 -3.56 19.23 5.45
N ILE A 169 -2.33 18.96 5.90
CA ILE A 169 -1.91 17.65 6.40
C ILE A 169 -2.78 17.12 7.54
N LYS A 170 -3.29 18.00 8.40
CA LYS A 170 -4.17 17.63 9.53
C LYS A 170 -5.51 17.08 9.07
N ASN A 171 -5.99 17.53 7.91
CA ASN A 171 -7.33 17.25 7.40
C ASN A 171 -7.40 15.99 6.51
N LEU A 172 -6.25 15.34 6.27
CA LEU A 172 -6.19 14.15 5.44
C LEU A 172 -6.60 12.91 6.23
N SER A 173 -7.29 12.00 5.56
CA SER A 173 -7.60 10.66 6.09
C SER A 173 -6.58 9.61 5.67
N GLU A 174 -5.99 9.74 4.47
CA GLU A 174 -5.09 8.73 3.90
C GLU A 174 -3.68 8.88 4.47
N VAL A 175 -3.18 7.80 5.11
CA VAL A 175 -1.87 7.78 5.78
C VAL A 175 -0.73 7.93 4.78
N GLU A 176 -0.84 7.28 3.62
CA GLU A 176 0.17 7.37 2.55
C GLU A 176 0.38 8.82 2.10
N ASN A 177 -0.72 9.55 1.88
CA ASN A 177 -0.63 10.96 1.51
C ASN A 177 0.01 11.80 2.62
N LYS A 178 -0.29 11.52 3.89
CA LYS A 178 0.38 12.19 5.02
C LYS A 178 1.87 11.92 5.03
N ILE A 179 2.31 10.69 4.79
CA ILE A 179 3.75 10.33 4.76
C ILE A 179 4.46 11.06 3.61
N ILE A 180 3.89 11.06 2.40
CA ILE A 180 4.46 11.81 1.26
C ILE A 180 4.55 13.31 1.61
N GLY A 181 3.51 13.87 2.22
CA GLY A 181 3.50 15.26 2.65
C GLY A 181 4.55 15.57 3.70
N CYS A 182 4.71 14.70 4.71
CA CYS A 182 5.78 14.83 5.69
C CYS A 182 7.16 14.79 5.02
N ALA A 183 7.36 13.87 4.08
CA ALA A 183 8.62 13.79 3.32
C ALA A 183 8.91 15.08 2.55
N ALA A 184 7.92 15.66 1.86
CA ALA A 184 8.06 16.92 1.15
C ALA A 184 8.35 18.10 2.09
N ILE A 185 7.65 18.18 3.24
CA ILE A 185 7.84 19.24 4.23
C ILE A 185 9.22 19.13 4.89
N ILE A 186 9.65 17.90 5.26
CA ILE A 186 10.97 17.63 5.84
C ILE A 186 12.06 17.99 4.83
N LEU A 187 11.92 17.55 3.57
CA LEU A 187 12.88 17.86 2.52
C LEU A 187 13.00 19.39 2.31
N THR A 188 11.88 20.12 2.32
CA THR A 188 11.91 21.59 2.26
C THR A 188 12.67 22.18 3.46
N GLY A 189 12.44 21.66 4.67
CA GLY A 189 13.15 22.11 5.88
C GLY A 189 14.64 21.81 5.87
N LEU A 190 15.07 20.70 5.27
CA LEU A 190 16.47 20.37 5.07
C LEU A 190 17.11 21.23 3.97
N ALA A 191 16.36 21.46 2.88
CA ALA A 191 16.83 22.23 1.73
C ALA A 191 17.04 23.71 2.05
N TYR A 192 16.24 24.28 2.94
CA TYR A 192 16.27 25.69 3.35
C TYR A 192 16.55 25.78 4.86
N LYS A 193 17.81 25.72 5.24
CA LYS A 193 18.28 25.63 6.66
C LYS A 193 17.81 26.77 7.55
N ASP A 194 17.58 27.94 7.02
CA ASP A 194 17.18 29.12 7.78
C ASP A 194 15.73 29.06 8.32
N ASP A 195 14.94 28.06 7.91
CA ASP A 195 13.59 27.88 8.43
C ASP A 195 13.39 26.51 9.12
N SER A 196 13.87 26.40 10.35
CA SER A 196 13.66 25.22 11.23
C SER A 196 12.17 24.84 11.41
N LYS A 197 11.25 25.75 11.09
CA LYS A 197 9.81 25.51 11.21
C LYS A 197 9.33 24.33 10.35
N TYR A 198 9.74 24.27 9.08
CA TYR A 198 9.32 23.17 8.20
C TYR A 198 9.83 21.84 8.71
N LEU A 199 11.11 21.78 9.08
CA LEU A 199 11.73 20.55 9.58
C LEU A 199 11.04 20.06 10.86
N ASN A 200 10.91 20.93 11.86
CA ASN A 200 10.31 20.58 13.15
C ASN A 200 8.84 20.15 13.02
N VAL A 201 8.05 20.87 12.20
CA VAL A 201 6.64 20.52 12.00
C VAL A 201 6.51 19.22 11.22
N GLY A 202 7.32 19.01 10.18
CA GLY A 202 7.35 17.76 9.40
C GLY A 202 7.68 16.55 10.26
N LEU A 203 8.72 16.63 11.09
CA LEU A 203 9.11 15.58 12.03
C LEU A 203 8.04 15.29 13.09
N ASN A 204 7.42 16.33 13.65
CA ASN A 204 6.34 16.16 14.62
C ASN A 204 5.12 15.46 14.02
N PHE A 205 4.76 15.77 12.77
CA PHE A 205 3.69 15.06 12.07
C PHE A 205 4.08 13.61 11.77
N LEU A 206 5.30 13.37 11.32
CA LEU A 206 5.78 12.02 11.04
C LEU A 206 5.71 11.14 12.29
N LYS A 207 6.19 11.65 13.45
CA LYS A 207 6.10 10.95 14.75
C LYS A 207 4.65 10.63 15.14
N LYS A 208 3.70 11.56 14.91
CA LYS A 208 2.27 11.30 15.15
C LYS A 208 1.69 10.24 14.23
N ILE A 209 2.11 10.22 12.96
CA ILE A 209 1.68 9.20 11.98
C ILE A 209 2.17 7.81 12.40
N ILE A 210 3.42 7.67 12.81
CA ILE A 210 3.98 6.42 13.33
C ILE A 210 3.08 5.90 14.46
N LYS A 211 2.90 6.69 15.51
CA LYS A 211 2.09 6.32 16.68
C LYS A 211 0.65 5.93 16.34
N SER A 212 0.05 6.62 15.37
CA SER A 212 -1.36 6.37 14.99
C SER A 212 -1.56 5.21 14.02
N SER A 213 -0.57 4.89 13.17
CA SER A 213 -0.76 4.03 11.99
C SER A 213 0.08 2.76 11.98
N ILE A 214 1.06 2.64 12.87
CA ILE A 214 1.89 1.45 13.05
C ILE A 214 1.52 0.82 14.40
N ASN A 215 1.47 -0.51 14.46
CA ASN A 215 1.22 -1.26 15.70
C ASN A 215 2.53 -1.49 16.49
N ASN A 216 2.43 -2.18 17.62
CA ASN A 216 3.59 -2.45 18.47
C ASN A 216 4.62 -3.39 17.82
N ASP A 217 4.18 -4.24 16.87
CA ASP A 217 5.07 -5.12 16.10
C ASP A 217 5.80 -4.38 14.98
N GLY A 218 5.57 -3.07 14.81
CA GLY A 218 6.11 -2.28 13.69
C GLY A 218 5.40 -2.52 12.36
N PHE A 219 4.21 -3.14 12.36
CA PHE A 219 3.43 -3.39 11.15
C PHE A 219 2.33 -2.31 10.97
N PRO A 220 1.93 -1.97 9.72
CA PRO A 220 0.79 -1.08 9.52
C PRO A 220 -0.49 -1.63 10.16
N LYS A 221 -1.20 -0.79 10.94
CA LYS A 221 -2.48 -1.16 11.59
C LYS A 221 -3.56 -1.62 10.61
N SER A 222 -3.40 -1.30 9.34
CA SER A 222 -4.27 -1.79 8.26
C SER A 222 -4.02 -3.26 7.90
N ARG A 223 -2.94 -3.85 8.36
CA ARG A 223 -2.43 -5.15 7.93
C ARG A 223 -2.15 -5.24 6.42
N ASN A 224 -2.07 -4.09 5.73
CA ASN A 224 -1.81 -4.05 4.31
C ASN A 224 -0.31 -4.17 4.02
N ILE A 225 0.06 -5.24 3.32
CA ILE A 225 1.44 -5.57 2.97
C ILE A 225 2.06 -4.50 2.05
N LYS A 226 1.28 -3.89 1.13
CA LYS A 226 1.79 -2.82 0.27
C LYS A 226 2.10 -1.54 1.06
N GLN A 227 1.33 -1.25 2.10
CA GLN A 227 1.63 -0.12 2.98
C GLN A 227 2.93 -0.31 3.75
N LEU A 228 3.25 -1.54 4.15
CA LEU A 228 4.52 -1.85 4.81
C LEU A 228 5.70 -1.43 3.92
N ILE A 229 5.73 -1.87 2.66
CA ILE A 229 6.79 -1.50 1.71
C ILE A 229 6.80 0.01 1.48
N PHE A 230 5.61 0.61 1.29
CA PHE A 230 5.48 2.03 1.04
C PHE A 230 6.05 2.86 2.20
N TYR A 231 5.75 2.50 3.44
CA TYR A 231 6.28 3.18 4.62
C TYR A 231 7.79 3.03 4.70
N LEU A 232 8.30 1.81 4.58
CA LEU A 232 9.74 1.54 4.63
C LEU A 232 10.51 2.37 3.59
N LYS A 233 10.03 2.46 2.35
CA LYS A 233 10.64 3.27 1.29
C LYS A 233 10.75 4.74 1.66
N TYR A 234 9.67 5.34 2.15
CA TYR A 234 9.66 6.76 2.49
C TYR A 234 10.50 7.07 3.74
N PHE A 235 10.48 6.19 4.75
CA PHE A 235 11.31 6.36 5.94
C PHE A 235 12.80 6.28 5.62
N ILE A 236 13.22 5.32 4.77
CA ILE A 236 14.60 5.23 4.30
C ILE A 236 15.01 6.49 3.54
N ILE A 237 14.17 6.99 2.64
CA ILE A 237 14.49 8.20 1.88
C ILE A 237 14.65 9.41 2.81
N ILE A 238 13.76 9.58 3.78
CA ILE A 238 13.87 10.66 4.76
C ILE A 238 15.20 10.54 5.52
N ARG A 239 15.54 9.32 5.97
CA ARG A 239 16.81 9.06 6.67
C ARG A 239 18.03 9.40 5.80
N GLU A 240 18.02 8.98 4.54
CA GLU A 240 19.14 9.25 3.63
C GLU A 240 19.27 10.74 3.33
N TRP A 241 18.19 11.52 3.27
CA TRP A 241 18.26 12.98 3.18
C TRP A 241 18.89 13.61 4.41
N PHE A 242 18.60 13.14 5.62
CA PHE A 242 19.27 13.58 6.85
C PHE A 242 20.76 13.30 6.79
N LYS A 243 21.14 12.09 6.38
CA LYS A 243 22.54 11.66 6.24
C LYS A 243 23.30 12.51 5.21
N GLU A 244 22.73 12.69 4.02
CA GLU A 244 23.35 13.46 2.94
C GLU A 244 23.46 14.95 3.30
N SER A 245 22.49 15.50 4.01
CA SER A 245 22.51 16.91 4.48
C SER A 245 23.33 17.12 5.75
N GLN A 246 23.99 16.08 6.28
CA GLN A 246 24.79 16.10 7.52
C GLN A 246 24.00 16.58 8.76
N ASN A 247 22.70 16.31 8.81
CA ASN A 247 21.86 16.59 9.96
C ASN A 247 21.73 15.35 10.86
N THR A 248 21.54 15.58 12.16
CA THR A 248 21.29 14.50 13.11
C THR A 248 19.98 13.78 12.79
N ILE A 249 20.07 12.46 12.60
CA ILE A 249 18.90 11.62 12.32
C ILE A 249 18.14 11.44 13.65
N PRO A 250 16.83 11.74 13.70
CA PRO A 250 16.02 11.45 14.89
C PRO A 250 15.94 9.93 15.14
N GLU A 251 16.24 9.49 16.35
CA GLU A 251 16.30 8.08 16.77
C GLU A 251 15.05 7.28 16.36
N TYR A 252 13.86 7.85 16.54
CA TYR A 252 12.61 7.19 16.20
C TYR A 252 12.47 6.86 14.70
N ILE A 253 13.23 7.51 13.81
CA ILE A 253 13.27 7.19 12.36
C ILE A 253 14.05 5.90 12.16
N ASP A 254 15.22 5.77 12.79
CA ASP A 254 16.04 4.55 12.72
C ASP A 254 15.31 3.36 13.34
N GLU A 255 14.68 3.56 14.50
CA GLU A 255 13.84 2.56 15.16
C GLU A 255 12.67 2.11 14.26
N THR A 256 11.95 3.05 13.64
CA THR A 256 10.85 2.73 12.72
C THR A 256 11.33 1.95 11.49
N ILE A 257 12.48 2.33 10.91
CA ILE A 257 13.08 1.61 9.78
C ILE A 257 13.47 0.19 10.19
N TYR A 258 14.03 0.03 11.39
CA TYR A 258 14.37 -1.29 11.91
C TYR A 258 13.15 -2.22 11.96
N TYR A 259 12.07 -1.81 12.61
CA TYR A 259 10.87 -2.65 12.72
C TYR A 259 10.17 -2.88 11.37
N LEU A 260 10.03 -1.84 10.53
CA LEU A 260 9.46 -1.99 9.20
C LEU A 260 10.33 -2.92 8.33
N GLY A 261 11.65 -2.84 8.45
CA GLY A 261 12.61 -3.67 7.74
C GLY A 261 12.57 -5.14 8.19
N GLN A 262 12.47 -5.39 9.50
CA GLN A 262 12.26 -6.73 10.05
C GLN A 262 10.96 -7.34 9.51
N ASN A 263 9.89 -6.57 9.45
CA ASN A 263 8.61 -7.02 8.90
C ASN A 263 8.68 -7.23 7.38
N TYR A 264 9.45 -6.41 6.67
CA TYR A 264 9.73 -6.62 5.25
C TYR A 264 10.45 -7.96 5.04
N ALA A 265 11.50 -8.26 5.81
CA ALA A 265 12.20 -9.54 5.76
C ALA A 265 11.27 -10.71 6.11
N PHE A 266 10.42 -10.58 7.14
CA PHE A 266 9.43 -11.59 7.50
C PHE A 266 8.54 -11.97 6.32
N ILE A 267 8.03 -11.00 5.57
CA ILE A 267 7.13 -11.24 4.44
C ILE A 267 7.88 -11.77 3.21
N TRP A 268 9.02 -11.16 2.82
CA TRP A 268 9.66 -11.41 1.50
C TRP A 268 10.95 -12.23 1.54
N GLN A 269 11.56 -12.45 2.69
CA GLN A 269 12.80 -13.21 2.76
C GLN A 269 12.60 -14.62 2.17
N ASN A 270 13.40 -14.97 1.17
CA ASN A 270 13.33 -16.25 0.46
C ASN A 270 12.01 -16.54 -0.27
N ILE A 271 11.18 -15.53 -0.51
CA ILE A 271 9.97 -15.62 -1.32
C ILE A 271 10.18 -14.83 -2.62
N ASN A 272 10.18 -15.53 -3.75
CA ASN A 272 10.32 -14.90 -5.08
C ASN A 272 9.00 -14.33 -5.62
N GLN A 273 7.89 -14.53 -4.93
CA GLN A 273 6.56 -14.08 -5.30
C GLN A 273 5.86 -13.42 -4.13
N ASP A 274 4.93 -12.50 -4.42
CA ASP A 274 4.12 -11.85 -3.41
C ASP A 274 3.05 -12.78 -2.83
N ILE A 275 2.88 -12.77 -1.51
CA ILE A 275 1.71 -13.36 -0.85
C ILE A 275 0.50 -12.44 -1.05
N LEU A 276 -0.67 -13.01 -1.37
CA LEU A 276 -1.85 -12.23 -1.79
C LEU A 276 -2.87 -12.05 -0.67
N PHE A 277 -2.43 -11.46 0.44
CA PHE A 277 -3.29 -11.08 1.56
C PHE A 277 -3.53 -9.56 1.60
N ASN A 278 -4.69 -9.16 2.08
CA ASN A 278 -5.04 -7.82 2.58
C ASN A 278 -4.51 -6.64 1.74
N GLY A 279 -5.05 -6.53 0.53
CA GLY A 279 -4.75 -5.42 -0.38
C GLY A 279 -3.46 -5.62 -1.17
N ASN A 280 -2.83 -6.78 -1.10
CA ASN A 280 -1.64 -7.10 -1.88
C ASN A 280 -1.98 -7.59 -3.29
N TYR A 281 -1.07 -7.33 -4.21
CA TYR A 281 -1.03 -7.82 -5.58
C TYR A 281 0.43 -8.02 -6.00
N ILE A 282 0.67 -8.80 -7.04
CA ILE A 282 2.03 -9.10 -7.50
C ILE A 282 2.76 -7.83 -7.89
N SER A 283 3.96 -7.66 -7.34
CA SER A 283 4.90 -6.60 -7.70
C SER A 283 6.31 -7.16 -7.74
N ASN A 284 7.10 -6.65 -8.65
CA ASN A 284 8.52 -6.99 -8.65
C ASN A 284 9.25 -6.12 -7.61
N ASN A 285 9.71 -6.71 -6.51
CA ASN A 285 10.46 -6.02 -5.46
C ASN A 285 11.98 -6.07 -5.66
N ASN A 286 12.49 -6.74 -6.69
CA ASN A 286 13.93 -6.90 -6.94
C ASN A 286 14.67 -5.56 -7.01
N GLU A 287 14.05 -4.53 -7.60
CA GLU A 287 14.63 -3.17 -7.65
C GLU A 287 14.76 -2.57 -6.25
N PHE A 288 13.80 -2.87 -5.37
CA PHE A 288 13.85 -2.39 -3.98
C PHE A 288 14.90 -3.16 -3.16
N ASP A 289 15.03 -4.45 -3.35
CA ASP A 289 16.08 -5.27 -2.70
C ASP A 289 17.47 -4.80 -3.11
N GLN A 290 17.68 -4.49 -4.41
CA GLN A 290 18.92 -3.89 -4.91
C GLN A 290 19.17 -2.49 -4.29
N TYR A 291 18.12 -1.70 -4.11
CA TYR A 291 18.21 -0.41 -3.44
C TYR A 291 18.65 -0.57 -1.99
N LEU A 292 18.00 -1.47 -1.22
CA LEU A 292 18.36 -1.76 0.17
C LEU A 292 19.83 -2.18 0.28
N LYS A 293 20.26 -3.12 -0.57
CA LYS A 293 21.66 -3.59 -0.61
C LYS A 293 22.65 -2.46 -0.90
N ARG A 294 22.32 -1.56 -1.84
CA ARG A 294 23.17 -0.42 -2.20
C ARG A 294 23.38 0.53 -1.03
N PHE A 295 22.35 0.76 -0.21
CA PHE A 295 22.40 1.64 0.95
C PHE A 295 22.81 0.94 2.25
N GLY A 296 23.20 -0.34 2.18
CA GLY A 296 23.66 -1.11 3.35
C GLY A 296 22.54 -1.55 4.30
N TYR A 297 21.28 -1.54 3.86
CA TYR A 297 20.17 -2.06 4.66
C TYR A 297 20.08 -3.58 4.54
N VAL A 298 20.30 -4.27 5.64
CA VAL A 298 20.18 -5.73 5.74
C VAL A 298 19.18 -6.05 6.84
N PHE A 299 18.06 -6.66 6.47
CA PHE A 299 17.02 -7.07 7.40
C PHE A 299 16.92 -8.60 7.42
N LYS A 300 16.74 -9.16 8.60
CA LYS A 300 16.51 -10.59 8.81
C LYS A 300 15.39 -10.77 9.82
N ASN A 301 14.58 -11.80 9.66
CA ASN A 301 13.53 -12.11 10.61
C ASN A 301 13.31 -13.63 10.65
N GLU A 302 13.30 -14.20 11.84
CA GLU A 302 13.13 -15.64 12.09
C GLU A 302 11.79 -15.98 12.75
N ASN A 303 10.99 -14.96 13.06
CA ASN A 303 9.67 -15.16 13.62
C ASN A 303 8.80 -16.00 12.68
N LYS A 304 7.87 -16.74 13.25
CA LYS A 304 6.90 -17.56 12.50
C LYS A 304 5.54 -16.87 12.40
N GLU A 305 5.30 -15.88 13.24
CA GLU A 305 4.09 -15.07 13.23
C GLU A 305 4.40 -13.59 13.51
N ILE A 306 3.85 -12.68 12.70
CA ILE A 306 3.87 -11.23 12.93
C ILE A 306 2.55 -10.64 12.46
N ALA A 307 1.97 -9.74 13.25
CA ALA A 307 0.76 -8.98 12.91
C ALA A 307 -0.41 -9.84 12.42
N GLY A 308 -0.50 -11.09 12.88
CA GLY A 308 -1.51 -12.04 12.49
C GLY A 308 -1.27 -12.72 11.14
N TYR A 309 -0.07 -12.64 10.58
CA TYR A 309 0.37 -13.50 9.48
C TYR A 309 1.30 -14.57 10.03
N ALA A 310 1.00 -15.83 9.76
CA ALA A 310 1.91 -16.95 10.00
C ALA A 310 2.63 -17.31 8.71
N ILE A 311 3.96 -17.48 8.76
CA ILE A 311 4.78 -17.86 7.61
C ILE A 311 5.81 -18.88 8.07
N LEU A 312 5.63 -20.11 7.63
CA LEU A 312 6.54 -21.22 7.84
C LEU A 312 7.27 -21.55 6.54
N ARG A 313 8.58 -21.70 6.60
CA ARG A 313 9.36 -21.90 5.38
C ARG A 313 10.61 -22.75 5.57
N ASN A 314 10.92 -23.55 4.54
CA ASN A 314 12.21 -24.18 4.31
C ASN A 314 12.70 -23.85 2.90
N LYS A 315 13.71 -24.58 2.41
CA LYS A 315 14.28 -24.36 1.06
C LYS A 315 13.29 -24.66 -0.09
N LYS A 316 12.32 -25.56 0.13
CA LYS A 316 11.41 -26.07 -0.92
C LYS A 316 9.99 -25.52 -0.77
N VAL A 317 9.51 -25.39 0.45
CA VAL A 317 8.10 -25.12 0.76
C VAL A 317 7.95 -23.87 1.62
N ILE A 318 6.91 -23.09 1.32
CA ILE A 318 6.45 -22.01 2.16
C ILE A 318 4.95 -22.20 2.38
N LEU A 319 4.54 -22.23 3.64
CA LEU A 319 3.15 -22.23 4.08
C LEU A 319 2.85 -20.90 4.75
N THR A 320 1.86 -20.19 4.26
CA THR A 320 1.42 -18.89 4.84
C THR A 320 -0.06 -18.93 5.16
N MET A 321 -0.48 -18.29 6.27
CA MET A 321 -1.89 -18.22 6.66
C MET A 321 -2.21 -16.89 7.34
N ASP A 322 -3.39 -16.32 7.04
CA ASP A 322 -3.92 -15.15 7.73
C ASP A 322 -4.66 -15.57 9.00
N ILE A 323 -3.99 -15.47 10.15
CA ILE A 323 -4.52 -15.78 11.48
C ILE A 323 -4.73 -14.52 12.34
N GLY A 324 -4.93 -13.38 11.72
CA GLY A 324 -5.08 -12.10 12.41
C GLY A 324 -6.48 -11.53 12.35
N GLU A 325 -6.79 -10.70 13.34
CA GLU A 325 -8.03 -9.96 13.41
C GLU A 325 -8.19 -8.96 12.26
N SER A 326 -9.44 -8.65 11.91
CA SER A 326 -9.68 -7.55 10.97
C SER A 326 -9.29 -6.21 11.58
N PRO A 327 -8.67 -5.30 10.80
CA PRO A 327 -8.39 -3.97 11.26
C PRO A 327 -9.68 -3.20 11.54
N ASN A 328 -9.62 -2.24 12.46
CA ASN A 328 -10.76 -1.39 12.73
C ASN A 328 -11.11 -0.49 11.52
N ASN A 329 -12.30 0.14 11.54
CA ASN A 329 -12.87 0.86 10.40
C ASN A 329 -11.92 1.84 9.72
N ASN A 330 -11.11 2.57 10.49
CA ASN A 330 -10.23 3.62 9.98
C ASN A 330 -9.08 3.08 9.13
N PHE A 331 -8.72 1.81 9.32
CA PHE A 331 -7.60 1.15 8.66
C PHE A 331 -8.02 0.04 7.68
N SER A 332 -9.30 -0.27 7.58
CA SER A 332 -9.82 -1.44 6.84
C SER A 332 -10.12 -1.22 5.37
N LYS A 333 -9.71 -0.07 4.79
CA LYS A 333 -9.99 0.28 3.39
C LYS A 333 -9.53 -0.77 2.37
N PHE A 334 -8.40 -1.43 2.64
CA PHE A 334 -7.80 -2.43 1.77
C PHE A 334 -7.98 -3.86 2.27
N TYR A 335 -8.63 -4.03 3.42
CA TYR A 335 -8.84 -5.32 4.04
C TYR A 335 -9.74 -6.20 3.17
N GLN A 336 -9.42 -7.48 3.14
CA GLN A 336 -10.18 -8.53 2.46
C GLN A 336 -10.68 -9.51 3.53
N SER A 337 -11.86 -10.13 3.31
CA SER A 337 -12.45 -11.08 4.25
C SER A 337 -11.78 -12.46 4.15
N GLY A 338 -10.47 -12.49 4.36
CA GLY A 338 -9.62 -13.66 4.19
C GLY A 338 -9.14 -14.30 5.50
N ALA A 339 -9.90 -14.17 6.60
CA ALA A 339 -9.53 -14.82 7.84
C ALA A 339 -9.39 -16.33 7.64
N LEU A 340 -8.29 -16.92 8.12
CA LEU A 340 -7.86 -18.30 7.93
C LEU A 340 -7.66 -18.71 6.47
N SER A 341 -7.56 -17.78 5.52
CA SER A 341 -7.07 -18.11 4.17
C SER A 341 -5.57 -18.37 4.21
N PHE A 342 -5.11 -19.20 3.28
CA PHE A 342 -3.72 -19.61 3.24
C PHE A 342 -3.18 -19.66 1.81
N GLU A 343 -1.85 -19.67 1.69
CA GLU A 343 -1.14 -19.90 0.44
C GLU A 343 -0.02 -20.93 0.67
N ILE A 344 0.22 -21.76 -0.33
CA ILE A 344 1.31 -22.73 -0.37
C ILE A 344 2.18 -22.42 -1.58
N PHE A 345 3.49 -22.37 -1.33
CA PHE A 345 4.49 -22.33 -2.38
C PHE A 345 5.31 -23.62 -2.34
N SER A 346 5.57 -24.19 -3.50
CA SER A 346 6.47 -25.31 -3.68
C SER A 346 7.50 -24.97 -4.74
N ASN A 347 8.77 -25.18 -4.44
CA ASN A 347 9.91 -24.88 -5.32
C ASN A 347 9.82 -23.48 -5.98
N GLY A 348 9.38 -22.47 -5.20
CA GLY A 348 9.22 -21.09 -5.66
C GLY A 348 8.01 -20.84 -6.57
N LYS A 349 7.09 -21.80 -6.71
CA LYS A 349 5.82 -21.67 -7.45
C LYS A 349 4.64 -21.73 -6.49
N LYS A 350 3.57 -21.00 -6.77
CA LYS A 350 2.33 -21.08 -5.99
C LYS A 350 1.54 -22.33 -6.36
N LEU A 351 1.25 -23.15 -5.37
CA LEU A 351 0.32 -24.28 -5.48
C LEU A 351 -1.09 -23.83 -5.13
N ILE A 352 -1.27 -23.25 -3.94
CA ILE A 352 -2.51 -22.63 -3.47
C ILE A 352 -2.25 -21.14 -3.28
N THR A 353 -3.16 -20.30 -3.74
CA THR A 353 -3.06 -18.85 -3.68
C THR A 353 -4.39 -18.23 -3.23
N ASN A 354 -4.41 -16.93 -3.04
CA ASN A 354 -5.63 -16.12 -2.99
C ASN A 354 -5.79 -15.38 -4.32
N SER A 355 -6.99 -14.88 -4.61
CA SER A 355 -7.24 -14.17 -5.88
C SER A 355 -6.53 -12.83 -5.99
N GLY A 356 -6.03 -12.25 -4.88
CA GLY A 356 -5.39 -10.95 -4.86
C GLY A 356 -6.38 -9.78 -4.76
N TYR A 357 -5.87 -8.55 -4.87
CA TYR A 357 -6.64 -7.32 -4.68
C TYR A 357 -6.75 -6.49 -5.95
N PHE A 358 -7.95 -6.05 -6.29
CA PHE A 358 -8.20 -5.15 -7.42
C PHE A 358 -8.21 -3.69 -6.96
N ALA A 359 -7.19 -2.92 -7.34
CA ALA A 359 -6.93 -1.60 -6.77
C ALA A 359 -7.88 -0.47 -7.26
N ASN A 360 -8.49 -0.60 -8.46
CA ASN A 360 -9.37 0.44 -9.00
C ASN A 360 -10.72 0.47 -8.26
N LYS A 361 -10.90 1.47 -7.40
CA LYS A 361 -12.05 1.64 -6.51
C LYS A 361 -13.40 1.83 -7.20
N HIS A 362 -13.40 2.28 -8.44
CA HIS A 362 -14.62 2.54 -9.21
C HIS A 362 -15.11 1.30 -9.97
N ASN A 363 -14.33 0.23 -9.97
CA ASN A 363 -14.69 -1.02 -10.63
C ASN A 363 -15.39 -1.97 -9.64
N LYS A 364 -16.40 -2.71 -10.13
CA LYS A 364 -17.11 -3.75 -9.35
C LYS A 364 -16.16 -4.82 -8.80
N LEU A 365 -15.07 -5.13 -9.51
CA LEU A 365 -14.04 -6.08 -9.10
C LEU A 365 -13.34 -5.68 -7.80
N ASN A 366 -13.23 -4.38 -7.49
CA ASN A 366 -12.70 -3.94 -6.18
C ASN A 366 -13.57 -4.43 -5.02
N LYS A 367 -14.91 -4.40 -5.17
CA LYS A 367 -15.82 -4.93 -4.15
C LYS A 367 -15.71 -6.45 -4.06
N LEU A 368 -15.66 -7.13 -5.21
CA LEU A 368 -15.53 -8.59 -5.26
C LEU A 368 -14.22 -9.06 -4.63
N SER A 369 -13.09 -8.38 -4.88
CA SER A 369 -11.80 -8.75 -4.30
C SER A 369 -11.78 -8.75 -2.76
N LYS A 370 -12.77 -8.13 -2.11
CA LYS A 370 -12.92 -8.12 -0.66
C LYS A 370 -13.72 -9.30 -0.09
N SER A 371 -14.38 -10.08 -0.94
CA SER A 371 -15.21 -11.21 -0.51
C SER A 371 -14.40 -12.43 -0.07
N THR A 372 -14.94 -13.20 0.87
CA THR A 372 -14.34 -14.47 1.29
C THR A 372 -14.28 -15.49 0.15
N ALA A 373 -15.23 -15.46 -0.79
CA ALA A 373 -15.25 -16.35 -1.95
C ALA A 373 -14.01 -16.22 -2.86
N LEU A 374 -13.26 -15.11 -2.80
CA LEU A 374 -12.01 -14.91 -3.54
C LEU A 374 -10.75 -15.21 -2.69
N GLN A 375 -10.93 -15.90 -1.57
CA GLN A 375 -9.86 -16.32 -0.67
C GLN A 375 -9.87 -17.84 -0.51
N SER A 376 -8.71 -18.45 -0.35
CA SER A 376 -8.59 -19.89 -0.09
C SER A 376 -8.99 -20.22 1.35
N THR A 377 -10.29 -20.14 1.62
CA THR A 377 -10.90 -20.39 2.94
C THR A 377 -12.35 -20.82 2.82
N LEU A 378 -13.01 -21.07 3.96
CA LEU A 378 -14.40 -21.47 4.04
C LEU A 378 -15.35 -20.27 3.99
N SER A 379 -16.44 -20.39 3.25
CA SER A 379 -17.59 -19.47 3.28
C SER A 379 -18.88 -20.21 3.61
N ILE A 380 -19.80 -19.51 4.28
CA ILE A 380 -21.12 -20.06 4.65
C ILE A 380 -22.19 -19.34 3.83
N GLU A 381 -23.04 -20.09 3.11
CA GLU A 381 -24.18 -19.58 2.32
C GLU A 381 -23.79 -18.33 1.47
N ASP A 382 -22.64 -18.35 0.80
CA ASP A 382 -22.08 -17.23 0.01
C ASP A 382 -21.84 -15.93 0.80
N HIS A 383 -21.85 -15.97 2.12
CA HIS A 383 -21.55 -14.83 2.97
C HIS A 383 -20.07 -14.71 3.26
N SER A 384 -19.59 -13.48 3.26
CA SER A 384 -18.24 -13.17 3.69
C SER A 384 -18.14 -13.15 5.22
N SER A 385 -16.97 -13.55 5.75
CA SER A 385 -16.67 -13.51 7.19
C SER A 385 -16.71 -12.10 7.79
N CYS A 386 -16.60 -11.05 6.96
CA CYS A 386 -16.73 -9.64 7.36
C CYS A 386 -17.85 -8.94 6.61
N ASN A 387 -18.49 -7.97 7.28
CA ASN A 387 -19.47 -7.08 6.67
C ASN A 387 -18.85 -5.71 6.42
N TYR A 388 -19.13 -5.12 5.24
CA TYR A 388 -18.60 -3.81 4.84
C TYR A 388 -19.71 -2.75 4.82
N LYS A 389 -19.31 -1.49 5.06
CA LYS A 389 -20.14 -0.29 4.83
C LYS A 389 -19.42 0.68 3.92
N LYS A 390 -20.18 1.53 3.24
CA LYS A 390 -19.63 2.64 2.47
C LYS A 390 -19.16 3.74 3.43
N LEU A 391 -17.90 4.15 3.28
CA LEU A 391 -17.37 5.34 3.93
C LEU A 391 -17.67 6.60 3.10
N ASN A 392 -17.61 6.44 1.76
CA ASN A 392 -17.95 7.45 0.76
C ASN A 392 -18.30 6.72 -0.57
N LYS A 393 -18.53 7.48 -1.65
CA LYS A 393 -18.94 6.91 -2.96
C LYS A 393 -18.06 5.77 -3.47
N SER A 394 -16.79 5.71 -3.09
CA SER A 394 -15.81 4.78 -3.66
C SER A 394 -15.08 3.87 -2.65
N ASN A 395 -15.21 4.13 -1.35
CA ASN A 395 -14.49 3.36 -0.34
C ASN A 395 -15.42 2.51 0.51
N LEU A 396 -15.08 1.23 0.63
CA LEU A 396 -15.70 0.29 1.56
C LEU A 396 -14.75 0.07 2.74
N VAL A 397 -15.30 0.10 3.94
CA VAL A 397 -14.58 -0.20 5.19
C VAL A 397 -15.35 -1.26 5.98
N VAL A 398 -14.66 -1.99 6.84
CA VAL A 398 -15.28 -3.01 7.69
C VAL A 398 -16.32 -2.36 8.60
N LYS A 399 -17.54 -2.89 8.58
CA LYS A 399 -18.63 -2.55 9.52
C LYS A 399 -18.63 -3.51 10.71
N LYS A 400 -18.54 -4.81 10.43
CA LYS A 400 -18.39 -5.90 11.38
C LYS A 400 -17.19 -6.71 10.92
N GLY A 401 -16.18 -6.74 11.76
CA GLY A 401 -14.95 -7.47 11.51
C GLY A 401 -14.97 -8.89 12.06
N VAL A 402 -13.81 -9.50 12.01
CA VAL A 402 -13.52 -10.82 12.55
C VAL A 402 -12.61 -10.68 13.76
N HIS A 403 -12.92 -11.36 14.86
CA HIS A 403 -12.01 -11.59 15.98
C HIS A 403 -11.47 -13.01 15.93
N ILE A 404 -10.19 -13.16 16.18
CA ILE A 404 -9.55 -14.48 16.30
C ILE A 404 -9.71 -14.98 17.73
N ILE A 405 -10.34 -16.14 17.89
CA ILE A 405 -10.63 -16.74 19.21
C ILE A 405 -9.44 -17.53 19.70
N LYS A 406 -8.83 -18.31 18.81
CA LYS A 406 -7.64 -19.15 19.08
C LYS A 406 -6.72 -19.10 17.88
N LYS A 407 -5.42 -19.23 18.12
CA LYS A 407 -4.41 -19.44 17.10
C LYS A 407 -3.24 -20.21 17.69
N ASN A 408 -2.58 -21.01 16.85
CA ASN A 408 -1.37 -21.73 17.21
C ASN A 408 -0.48 -21.92 15.99
N VAL A 409 0.84 -21.80 16.18
CA VAL A 409 1.85 -22.00 15.15
C VAL A 409 2.92 -22.91 15.72
N VAL A 410 3.16 -24.07 15.08
CA VAL A 410 4.22 -25.03 15.42
C VAL A 410 5.14 -25.15 14.22
N PHE A 411 6.44 -25.11 14.47
CA PHE A 411 7.46 -25.25 13.44
C PHE A 411 8.60 -26.11 13.97
N GLU A 412 8.65 -27.34 13.50
CA GLU A 412 9.66 -28.35 13.83
C GLU A 412 10.27 -28.89 12.54
N ASP A 413 11.37 -29.60 12.61
CA ASP A 413 12.08 -30.07 11.41
C ASP A 413 11.21 -30.97 10.53
N ASN A 414 10.42 -31.86 11.14
CA ASN A 414 9.58 -32.86 10.47
C ASN A 414 8.07 -32.61 10.56
N TYR A 415 7.63 -31.51 11.22
CA TYR A 415 6.22 -31.21 11.41
C TYR A 415 5.97 -29.71 11.52
N TRP A 416 5.05 -29.19 10.71
CA TRP A 416 4.56 -27.81 10.81
C TRP A 416 3.06 -27.81 11.01
N LYS A 417 2.59 -26.81 11.75
CA LYS A 417 1.17 -26.59 11.91
C LYS A 417 0.86 -25.10 12.05
N ILE A 418 -0.17 -24.66 11.33
CA ILE A 418 -0.81 -23.38 11.57
C ILE A 418 -2.29 -23.63 11.80
N SER A 419 -2.82 -23.14 12.90
CA SER A 419 -4.24 -23.26 13.19
C SER A 419 -4.83 -21.96 13.74
N GLY A 420 -6.13 -21.77 13.52
CA GLY A 420 -6.85 -20.63 14.05
C GLY A 420 -8.35 -20.85 14.08
N SER A 421 -9.06 -20.02 14.87
CA SER A 421 -10.52 -19.97 14.86
C SER A 421 -11.02 -18.53 14.93
N HIS A 422 -12.16 -18.26 14.30
CA HIS A 422 -12.74 -16.92 14.24
C HIS A 422 -14.25 -16.88 14.39
N ASP A 423 -14.76 -15.72 14.86
CA ASP A 423 -16.18 -15.45 15.12
C ASP A 423 -16.95 -14.82 13.96
N GLY A 424 -16.36 -14.71 12.77
CA GLY A 424 -16.93 -13.99 11.63
C GLY A 424 -18.36 -14.42 11.27
N TYR A 425 -18.68 -15.69 11.48
CA TYR A 425 -20.01 -16.29 11.21
C TYR A 425 -20.89 -16.43 12.46
N LEU A 426 -20.40 -16.08 13.66
CA LEU A 426 -21.11 -16.32 14.92
C LEU A 426 -22.43 -15.57 15.01
N LYS A 427 -22.48 -14.31 14.57
CA LYS A 427 -23.70 -13.49 14.67
C LYS A 427 -24.81 -13.96 13.74
N ASP A 428 -24.46 -14.27 12.50
CA ASP A 428 -25.43 -14.50 11.42
C ASP A 428 -25.81 -15.98 11.31
N PHE A 429 -24.88 -16.89 11.66
CA PHE A 429 -25.03 -18.35 11.52
C PHE A 429 -24.82 -19.12 12.83
N LYS A 430 -24.58 -18.44 13.97
CA LYS A 430 -24.27 -19.07 15.27
C LYS A 430 -23.09 -20.05 15.21
N THR A 431 -22.16 -19.82 14.31
CA THR A 431 -21.08 -20.74 13.96
C THR A 431 -19.73 -20.08 14.09
N ILE A 432 -18.78 -20.78 14.69
CA ILE A 432 -17.34 -20.46 14.71
C ILE A 432 -16.66 -21.35 13.68
N HIS A 433 -15.79 -20.77 12.87
CA HIS A 433 -14.95 -21.52 11.94
C HIS A 433 -13.58 -21.74 12.57
N GLU A 434 -13.13 -22.98 12.61
CA GLU A 434 -11.76 -23.38 12.97
C GLU A 434 -11.10 -24.01 11.75
N ARG A 435 -9.85 -23.67 11.51
CA ARG A 435 -9.01 -24.27 10.48
C ARG A 435 -7.66 -24.64 11.04
N GLU A 436 -7.15 -25.80 10.61
CA GLU A 436 -5.82 -26.28 10.87
C GLU A 436 -5.19 -26.76 9.56
N ILE A 437 -3.95 -26.36 9.29
CA ILE A 437 -3.14 -26.84 8.16
C ILE A 437 -1.84 -27.39 8.74
N GLU A 438 -1.60 -28.66 8.48
CA GLU A 438 -0.38 -29.37 8.83
C GLU A 438 0.47 -29.61 7.60
N PHE A 439 1.77 -29.67 7.78
CA PHE A 439 2.72 -30.06 6.74
C PHE A 439 3.78 -31.02 7.30
N TYR A 440 3.99 -32.10 6.57
CA TYR A 440 4.97 -33.15 6.86
C TYR A 440 6.09 -33.08 5.81
N PRO A 441 7.24 -32.45 6.11
CA PRO A 441 8.31 -32.18 5.13
C PRO A 441 8.87 -33.42 4.47
N GLU A 442 9.09 -34.52 5.21
CA GLU A 442 9.66 -35.77 4.67
C GLU A 442 8.72 -36.43 3.65
N GLN A 443 7.42 -36.33 3.85
CA GLN A 443 6.39 -36.91 2.97
C GLN A 443 5.94 -35.95 1.88
N MET A 444 6.36 -34.69 1.93
CA MET A 444 5.81 -33.60 1.10
C MET A 444 4.27 -33.58 1.13
N LYS A 445 3.68 -33.71 2.31
CA LYS A 445 2.24 -33.90 2.51
C LYS A 445 1.64 -32.79 3.34
N PHE A 446 0.57 -32.18 2.82
CA PHE A 446 -0.29 -31.26 3.57
C PHE A 446 -1.56 -31.97 4.00
N ILE A 447 -2.02 -31.67 5.22
CA ILE A 447 -3.35 -32.10 5.73
C ILE A 447 -4.08 -30.85 6.20
N GLY A 448 -5.31 -30.66 5.73
CA GLY A 448 -6.17 -29.54 6.13
C GLY A 448 -7.41 -30.04 6.87
N PHE A 449 -7.76 -29.38 7.96
CA PHE A 449 -8.99 -29.62 8.71
C PHE A 449 -9.77 -28.33 8.83
N ASP A 450 -11.05 -28.37 8.47
CA ASP A 450 -12.02 -27.31 8.72
C ASP A 450 -13.11 -27.83 9.65
N LYS A 451 -13.40 -27.08 10.72
CA LYS A 451 -14.47 -27.40 11.67
C LYS A 451 -15.42 -26.22 11.80
N LEU A 452 -16.71 -26.52 11.80
CA LEU A 452 -17.77 -25.57 12.06
C LEU A 452 -18.39 -25.88 13.44
N LEU A 453 -18.02 -25.09 14.45
CA LEU A 453 -18.52 -25.24 15.82
C LEU A 453 -19.79 -24.42 15.95
N ARG A 454 -20.91 -25.09 16.09
CA ARG A 454 -22.25 -24.50 16.22
C ARG A 454 -22.70 -24.42 17.67
N LYS A 455 -23.38 -23.31 18.00
CA LYS A 455 -24.07 -23.15 19.30
C LYS A 455 -25.53 -23.61 19.25
N ASP A 456 -26.06 -23.85 18.05
CA ASP A 456 -27.46 -24.22 17.84
C ASP A 456 -27.59 -25.12 16.61
N ASN A 457 -28.33 -26.23 16.72
CA ASN A 457 -28.49 -27.25 15.67
C ASN A 457 -29.76 -27.04 14.83
N SER A 458 -30.46 -25.93 14.98
CA SER A 458 -31.79 -25.72 14.42
C SER A 458 -31.86 -25.54 12.89
N ARG A 459 -30.75 -25.38 12.19
CA ARG A 459 -30.75 -25.09 10.74
C ARG A 459 -29.62 -25.81 10.00
N ASN A 460 -29.95 -26.49 8.91
CA ASN A 460 -28.95 -26.95 7.94
C ASN A 460 -28.33 -25.75 7.24
N THR A 461 -27.02 -25.71 7.20
CA THR A 461 -26.24 -24.59 6.61
C THR A 461 -25.31 -25.13 5.55
N LYS A 462 -25.42 -24.59 4.35
CA LYS A 462 -24.46 -24.88 3.27
C LYS A 462 -23.16 -24.15 3.50
N PHE A 463 -22.06 -24.78 3.16
CA PHE A 463 -20.74 -24.15 3.18
C PHE A 463 -19.92 -24.63 1.99
N ASP A 464 -18.97 -23.81 1.58
CA ASP A 464 -17.98 -24.12 0.57
C ASP A 464 -16.58 -23.87 1.12
N ILE A 465 -15.67 -24.78 0.88
CA ILE A 465 -14.24 -24.61 1.12
C ILE A 465 -13.60 -24.39 -0.25
N ARG A 466 -13.01 -23.21 -0.46
CA ARG A 466 -12.39 -22.85 -1.74
C ARG A 466 -10.88 -22.90 -1.63
N PHE A 467 -10.27 -23.45 -2.67
CA PHE A 467 -8.83 -23.48 -2.88
C PHE A 467 -8.54 -22.85 -4.24
N HIS A 468 -8.06 -21.62 -4.24
CA HIS A 468 -7.65 -20.96 -5.48
C HIS A 468 -6.27 -21.47 -5.88
N LEU A 469 -6.12 -21.85 -7.15
CA LEU A 469 -4.85 -22.31 -7.69
C LEU A 469 -4.17 -21.20 -8.49
N ASP A 470 -2.85 -21.28 -8.63
CA ASP A 470 -2.14 -20.35 -9.51
C ASP A 470 -2.63 -20.53 -10.96
N PRO A 471 -2.86 -19.44 -11.72
CA PRO A 471 -3.33 -19.52 -13.11
C PRO A 471 -2.46 -20.32 -14.06
N SER A 472 -1.19 -20.55 -13.69
CA SER A 472 -0.26 -21.38 -14.49
C SER A 472 -0.42 -22.88 -14.24
N SER A 473 -1.21 -23.30 -13.25
CA SER A 473 -1.45 -24.70 -12.92
C SER A 473 -2.38 -25.38 -13.92
N LYS A 474 -2.09 -26.62 -14.28
CA LYS A 474 -3.03 -27.47 -14.99
C LYS A 474 -3.72 -28.41 -14.00
N VAL A 475 -5.01 -28.60 -14.16
CA VAL A 475 -5.81 -29.32 -13.19
C VAL A 475 -6.65 -30.38 -13.90
N MET A 476 -6.61 -31.60 -13.37
CA MET A 476 -7.42 -32.72 -13.88
C MET A 476 -8.11 -33.42 -12.72
N LYS A 477 -9.39 -33.75 -12.87
CA LYS A 477 -10.16 -34.55 -11.94
C LYS A 477 -9.96 -36.04 -12.25
N THR A 478 -9.80 -36.85 -11.22
CA THR A 478 -9.72 -38.31 -11.38
C THR A 478 -11.07 -38.93 -11.70
N LEU A 479 -11.08 -40.11 -12.30
CA LEU A 479 -12.30 -40.79 -12.72
C LEU A 479 -13.26 -41.11 -11.55
N ASP A 480 -12.72 -41.31 -10.36
CA ASP A 480 -13.51 -41.53 -9.14
C ASP A 480 -14.13 -40.26 -8.55
N ASN A 481 -13.86 -39.11 -9.14
CA ASN A 481 -14.31 -37.79 -8.68
C ASN A 481 -13.84 -37.36 -7.26
N LYS A 482 -12.98 -38.14 -6.60
CA LYS A 482 -12.50 -37.90 -5.24
C LYS A 482 -11.15 -37.23 -5.15
N SER A 483 -10.45 -37.11 -6.28
CA SER A 483 -9.11 -36.54 -6.32
C SER A 483 -8.97 -35.57 -7.47
N ILE A 484 -8.05 -34.63 -7.28
CA ILE A 484 -7.60 -33.70 -8.32
C ILE A 484 -6.11 -33.82 -8.45
N LEU A 485 -5.62 -33.92 -9.67
CA LEU A 485 -4.21 -33.82 -10.01
C LEU A 485 -3.91 -32.38 -10.43
N ILE A 486 -2.90 -31.79 -9.80
CA ILE A 486 -2.46 -30.42 -10.05
C ILE A 486 -1.04 -30.47 -10.58
N GLU A 487 -0.85 -30.10 -11.84
CA GLU A 487 0.47 -30.00 -12.47
C GLU A 487 0.99 -28.56 -12.31
N LEU A 488 2.13 -28.42 -11.64
CA LEU A 488 2.99 -27.25 -11.69
C LEU A 488 4.17 -27.59 -12.60
N LYS A 489 4.78 -26.61 -13.22
CA LYS A 489 5.78 -26.73 -14.28
C LYS A 489 6.69 -27.98 -14.21
N ASP A 490 7.23 -28.31 -13.03
CA ASP A 490 8.23 -29.36 -12.83
C ASP A 490 7.82 -30.35 -11.72
N GLU A 491 6.58 -30.27 -11.22
CA GLU A 491 6.07 -31.14 -10.15
C GLU A 491 4.55 -31.35 -10.26
N GLY A 492 4.07 -32.48 -9.72
CA GLY A 492 2.65 -32.81 -9.63
C GLY A 492 2.21 -32.97 -8.18
N TRP A 493 1.02 -32.48 -7.88
CA TRP A 493 0.37 -32.62 -6.59
C TRP A 493 -0.95 -33.35 -6.74
N LYS A 494 -1.29 -34.17 -5.75
CA LYS A 494 -2.59 -34.84 -5.67
C LYS A 494 -3.35 -34.25 -4.48
N PHE A 495 -4.52 -33.69 -4.75
CA PHE A 495 -5.47 -33.24 -3.73
C PHE A 495 -6.58 -34.28 -3.57
N ASN A 496 -6.86 -34.71 -2.35
CA ASN A 496 -7.92 -35.67 -2.01
C ASN A 496 -8.88 -35.02 -1.00
N CYS A 497 -10.16 -35.33 -1.13
CA CYS A 497 -11.17 -35.07 -0.11
C CYS A 497 -12.05 -36.31 0.04
N GLU A 498 -12.03 -36.93 1.22
CA GLU A 498 -12.75 -38.20 1.46
C GLU A 498 -14.25 -37.99 1.72
N ASN A 499 -14.60 -36.86 2.33
CA ASN A 499 -15.91 -36.64 2.91
C ASN A 499 -16.85 -35.79 2.03
N PHE A 500 -16.34 -35.14 0.98
CA PHE A 500 -17.12 -34.21 0.16
C PHE A 500 -16.74 -34.35 -1.31
N ASP A 501 -17.69 -34.00 -2.18
CA ASP A 501 -17.44 -33.92 -3.61
C ASP A 501 -16.55 -32.72 -3.94
N ILE A 502 -15.61 -32.95 -4.85
CA ILE A 502 -14.70 -31.95 -5.34
C ILE A 502 -15.19 -31.43 -6.70
N ASN A 503 -15.35 -30.11 -6.84
CA ASN A 503 -15.68 -29.46 -8.09
C ASN A 503 -14.52 -28.57 -8.56
N ILE A 504 -14.30 -28.50 -9.89
CA ILE A 504 -13.34 -27.60 -10.51
C ILE A 504 -14.15 -26.52 -11.21
N ASP A 505 -13.96 -25.28 -10.77
CA ASP A 505 -14.64 -24.12 -11.32
C ASP A 505 -13.62 -23.07 -11.81
N ASN A 506 -14.03 -22.22 -12.75
CA ASN A 506 -13.25 -21.07 -13.17
C ASN A 506 -13.28 -19.96 -12.11
N GLY A 507 -12.12 -19.54 -11.64
CA GLY A 507 -11.95 -18.48 -10.65
C GLY A 507 -11.51 -17.14 -11.26
N LEU A 508 -11.65 -16.07 -10.48
CA LEU A 508 -11.07 -14.75 -10.81
C LEU A 508 -9.69 -14.64 -10.19
N TYR A 509 -8.69 -14.28 -10.96
CA TYR A 509 -7.36 -13.97 -10.48
C TYR A 509 -7.05 -12.49 -10.67
N LEU A 510 -6.87 -11.76 -9.57
CA LEU A 510 -6.68 -10.32 -9.51
C LEU A 510 -5.28 -9.96 -9.00
N GLY A 511 -4.42 -10.97 -8.87
CA GLY A 511 -3.07 -10.84 -8.33
C GLY A 511 -2.13 -10.00 -9.20
N ILE A 512 -2.40 -9.87 -10.51
CA ILE A 512 -1.61 -9.05 -11.42
C ILE A 512 -2.05 -7.59 -11.29
N LYS A 513 -1.08 -6.67 -11.25
CA LYS A 513 -1.37 -5.23 -11.22
C LYS A 513 -2.13 -4.83 -12.48
N ASN A 514 -3.42 -4.61 -12.36
CA ASN A 514 -4.22 -3.99 -13.41
C ASN A 514 -3.95 -2.48 -13.39
N SER A 515 -3.23 -2.01 -14.41
CA SER A 515 -2.89 -0.61 -14.65
C SER A 515 -4.11 0.20 -15.09
#